data_8a6dfd7894d3b37b329a45da08b9b780
#
_entry.id   8a6dfd7894d3b37b329a45da08b9b780
#
_cell.length_a   1.000
_cell.length_b   1.000
_cell.length_c   1.000
_cell.angle_alpha   90.00
_cell.angle_beta   90.00
_cell.angle_gamma   90.00
#
_symmetry.space_group_name_H-M   'P 1'
#
loop_
_entity.id
_entity.type
_entity.pdbx_description
1 polymer ?
#
loop_
_entity_poly.entity_id
_entity_poly.type
_entity_poly.pdbx_seq_one_letter_code
_entity_poly.pdbx_strand_id
1 'polypeptide(L)'
;MKKAIAFYLALCALTCAASRERDFADVELRGWLGDRLERMFENHVLKTDVGYLTAPFSVKEERGEYWQTEFWGKYMHSAVPFCVRMDSAALKSKIDAGLEDIIAAQEPDGYIGNYPAELRCGTGWDVWGMKYTMLGLIHYSDAFSGTDRSKRALDAACRLCDYLIAQLGRDGKCARPVYKTGCWSGMASSSVLEPVVWLYMRTRDVRYLDFAKQIVAGMRDAEDGPRLVDLAMKGVSPADRNGYGNAKARGDDYVEISDRRKAYEMMSCYQGLLEYGRLVGDRTFLQAAEATVEQLIKDEINLAGGASAGEVWYHGSRKQHLPYVHQQETCVTVTWMRLLSKLIAITGKAKYADELEKTFYNAYLASLNRRCDEFAAYTPLDGNRSIGHRHCRMHTNCCNANGPRGFLTFLRGLIRSEDDAAIMDFYASATETVTIPALGRDVSFDVYTDYPRNGRVRIQCRTSGGYVLSLRVPGWCASASIKVNGVGSGVVPAAGEYFKIRREWRAGDVVTVDFGMKAAMHRLDHSVAFTWGPVLLARDTRFADGPIDEPISHGALRETTSFPDFMPVRNTGYDMQMVFAAALPIGRHWTSENGKLWSSVRFCDYASAANEWIAENACRVWLPEEYGRNE
;
A
#
# COMPACT_ATOMS: atom_id res chain seq x y z
N MET A 1 32.43 14.87 -27.38
CA MET A 1 32.03 13.57 -26.80
C MET A 1 32.38 13.43 -25.32
N LYS A 2 33.64 13.54 -24.86
CA LYS A 2 33.99 13.37 -23.44
C LYS A 2 33.30 14.36 -22.48
N LYS A 3 33.06 15.63 -22.87
CA LYS A 3 32.31 16.62 -22.06
C LYS A 3 30.79 16.35 -21.99
N ALA A 4 30.19 15.79 -23.05
CA ALA A 4 28.77 15.40 -23.07
C ALA A 4 28.52 14.15 -22.22
N ILE A 5 29.46 13.20 -22.21
CA ILE A 5 29.40 12.00 -21.35
C ILE A 5 29.57 12.38 -19.87
N ALA A 6 30.47 13.33 -19.55
CA ALA A 6 30.63 13.82 -18.18
C ALA A 6 29.40 14.61 -17.69
N PHE A 7 28.75 15.38 -18.57
CA PHE A 7 27.50 16.08 -18.24
C PHE A 7 26.33 15.11 -18.08
N TYR A 8 26.25 14.07 -18.91
CA TYR A 8 25.24 13.01 -18.79
C TYR A 8 25.46 12.16 -17.52
N LEU A 9 26.71 11.87 -17.17
CA LEU A 9 27.05 11.16 -15.93
C LEU A 9 26.81 12.03 -14.67
N ALA A 10 27.00 13.34 -14.76
CA ALA A 10 26.68 14.27 -13.68
C ALA A 10 25.15 14.45 -13.52
N LEU A 11 24.39 14.47 -14.65
CA LEU A 11 22.93 14.51 -14.63
C LEU A 11 22.35 13.18 -14.09
N CYS A 12 22.92 12.03 -14.47
CA CYS A 12 22.56 10.73 -13.90
C CYS A 12 22.93 10.61 -12.42
N ALA A 13 24.01 11.24 -11.95
CA ALA A 13 24.39 11.27 -10.54
C ALA A 13 23.46 12.17 -9.73
N LEU A 14 23.00 13.29 -10.27
CA LEU A 14 22.01 14.19 -9.66
C LEU A 14 20.60 13.53 -9.62
N THR A 15 20.19 12.81 -10.68
CA THR A 15 18.94 12.05 -10.67
C THR A 15 19.00 10.81 -9.78
N CYS A 16 20.18 10.22 -9.57
CA CYS A 16 20.38 9.11 -8.62
C CYS A 16 20.34 9.55 -7.16
N ALA A 17 20.70 10.81 -6.86
CA ALA A 17 20.57 11.40 -5.51
C ALA A 17 19.10 11.69 -5.15
N ALA A 18 18.23 11.89 -6.12
CA ALA A 18 16.79 12.18 -5.92
C ALA A 18 15.95 10.97 -5.49
N SER A 19 16.50 9.76 -5.40
CA SER A 19 15.78 8.54 -5.03
C SER A 19 16.21 7.89 -3.72
N ARG A 20 16.90 8.60 -2.84
CA ARG A 20 16.93 8.18 -1.44
C ARG A 20 15.48 8.17 -0.96
N GLU A 21 14.99 7.01 -0.54
CA GLU A 21 13.72 6.94 0.19
C GLU A 21 13.77 8.03 1.26
N ARG A 22 12.80 8.96 1.22
CA ARG A 22 12.80 10.13 2.11
C ARG A 22 12.98 9.70 3.55
N ASP A 23 13.75 10.50 4.26
CA ASP A 23 13.87 10.39 5.70
C ASP A 23 12.49 10.71 6.32
N PHE A 24 11.90 9.75 7.03
CA PHE A 24 10.60 9.93 7.68
C PHE A 24 10.64 10.91 8.86
N ALA A 25 11.85 11.35 9.26
CA ALA A 25 12.01 12.36 10.29
C ALA A 25 11.41 13.73 9.89
N ASP A 26 11.19 13.96 8.58
CA ASP A 26 10.71 15.24 8.05
C ASP A 26 9.19 15.46 8.21
N VAL A 27 8.44 14.49 8.73
CA VAL A 27 7.01 14.60 8.98
C VAL A 27 6.67 14.29 10.44
N GLU A 28 6.21 15.27 11.18
CA GLU A 28 5.71 15.12 12.56
C GLU A 28 4.17 15.09 12.53
N LEU A 29 3.58 13.88 12.55
CA LEU A 29 2.14 13.69 12.57
C LEU A 29 1.54 14.09 13.91
N ARG A 30 0.33 14.67 13.86
CA ARG A 30 -0.48 15.05 15.03
C ARG A 30 -1.92 14.54 14.88
N GLY A 31 -2.68 14.64 15.96
CA GLY A 31 -4.08 14.23 16.00
C GLY A 31 -4.25 12.72 15.84
N TRP A 32 -5.42 12.30 15.40
CA TRP A 32 -5.82 10.90 15.42
C TRP A 32 -4.92 9.94 14.60
N LEU A 33 -4.32 10.43 13.52
CA LEU A 33 -3.35 9.63 12.75
C LEU A 33 -2.03 9.51 13.50
N GLY A 34 -1.58 10.57 14.17
CA GLY A 34 -0.42 10.53 15.06
C GLY A 34 -0.61 9.53 16.18
N ASP A 35 -1.75 9.60 16.88
CA ASP A 35 -2.10 8.68 17.97
C ASP A 35 -2.16 7.21 17.49
N ARG A 36 -2.66 6.96 16.27
CA ARG A 36 -2.66 5.61 15.68
C ARG A 36 -1.26 5.12 15.33
N LEU A 37 -0.43 5.99 14.79
CA LEU A 37 0.96 5.66 14.47
C LEU A 37 1.74 5.29 15.73
N GLU A 38 1.60 6.09 16.80
CA GLU A 38 2.26 5.86 18.08
C GLU A 38 1.78 4.55 18.72
N ARG A 39 0.45 4.32 18.78
CA ARG A 39 -0.10 3.05 19.30
C ARG A 39 0.37 1.84 18.48
N MET A 40 0.45 1.94 17.16
CA MET A 40 0.98 0.86 16.32
C MET A 40 2.47 0.63 16.58
N PHE A 41 3.24 1.69 16.76
CA PHE A 41 4.64 1.59 17.14
C PHE A 41 4.80 0.86 18.49
N GLU A 42 4.10 1.31 19.52
CA GLU A 42 4.22 0.78 20.88
C GLU A 42 3.66 -0.64 21.01
N ASN A 43 2.49 -0.90 20.41
CA ASN A 43 1.75 -2.14 20.62
C ASN A 43 2.11 -3.25 19.65
N HIS A 44 2.61 -2.91 18.46
CA HIS A 44 2.95 -3.89 17.43
C HIS A 44 4.45 -3.92 17.13
N VAL A 45 5.02 -2.82 16.60
CA VAL A 45 6.40 -2.83 16.09
C VAL A 45 7.41 -3.08 17.21
N LEU A 46 7.26 -2.37 18.34
CA LEU A 46 8.18 -2.50 19.48
C LEU A 46 7.98 -3.82 20.23
N LYS A 47 6.78 -4.39 20.24
CA LYS A 47 6.49 -5.67 20.94
C LYS A 47 6.83 -6.91 20.12
N THR A 48 7.05 -6.78 18.81
CA THR A 48 7.41 -7.93 17.97
C THR A 48 8.67 -8.62 18.52
N ASP A 49 8.61 -9.94 18.67
CA ASP A 49 9.73 -10.78 19.07
C ASP A 49 10.64 -11.04 17.87
N VAL A 50 11.74 -10.33 17.79
CA VAL A 50 12.69 -10.41 16.67
C VAL A 50 13.45 -11.73 16.69
N GLY A 51 13.81 -12.24 17.89
CA GLY A 51 14.46 -13.55 18.02
C GLY A 51 13.60 -14.68 17.46
N TYR A 52 12.28 -14.59 17.64
CA TYR A 52 11.35 -15.53 17.02
C TYR A 52 11.34 -15.45 15.49
N LEU A 53 11.52 -14.23 14.91
CA LEU A 53 11.59 -14.05 13.46
C LEU A 53 12.91 -14.53 12.86
N THR A 54 14.02 -14.51 13.63
CA THR A 54 15.34 -14.95 13.16
C THR A 54 15.60 -16.45 13.38
N ALA A 55 14.90 -17.09 14.33
CA ALA A 55 15.07 -18.49 14.67
C ALA A 55 15.04 -19.46 13.46
N PRO A 56 14.15 -19.32 12.46
CA PRO A 56 14.12 -20.21 11.30
C PRO A 56 15.43 -20.26 10.50
N PHE A 57 16.23 -19.20 10.51
CA PHE A 57 17.46 -19.12 9.75
C PHE A 57 18.59 -20.02 10.32
N SER A 58 18.48 -20.40 11.59
CA SER A 58 19.42 -21.33 12.23
C SER A 58 19.10 -22.79 11.95
N VAL A 59 17.89 -23.09 11.41
CA VAL A 59 17.38 -24.42 11.18
C VAL A 59 17.24 -24.65 9.67
N LYS A 60 17.92 -25.65 9.11
CA LYS A 60 17.93 -25.93 7.67
C LYS A 60 17.01 -27.11 7.33
N GLU A 61 15.72 -27.03 7.69
CA GLU A 61 14.78 -28.16 7.58
C GLU A 61 13.57 -27.86 6.67
N GLU A 62 13.50 -26.66 6.06
CA GLU A 62 12.38 -26.27 5.20
C GLU A 62 12.38 -27.09 3.89
N ARG A 63 11.19 -27.57 3.51
CA ARG A 63 11.02 -28.42 2.32
C ARG A 63 10.13 -27.80 1.23
N GLY A 64 9.90 -26.49 1.29
CA GLY A 64 9.10 -25.75 0.32
C GLY A 64 7.65 -25.54 0.73
N GLU A 65 7.26 -25.96 1.94
CA GLU A 65 5.90 -25.79 2.46
C GLU A 65 5.65 -24.40 3.06
N TYR A 66 6.68 -23.80 3.66
CA TYR A 66 6.56 -22.58 4.44
C TYR A 66 7.45 -21.46 3.91
N TRP A 67 7.05 -20.23 4.19
CA TRP A 67 7.74 -18.98 3.80
C TRP A 67 8.26 -18.22 5.02
N GLN A 68 8.74 -18.92 6.04
CA GLN A 68 9.16 -18.35 7.33
C GLN A 68 10.20 -17.25 7.23
N THR A 69 11.15 -17.37 6.30
CA THR A 69 12.28 -16.46 6.15
C THR A 69 11.92 -15.09 5.59
N GLU A 70 10.68 -14.90 5.11
CA GLU A 70 10.22 -13.57 4.68
C GLU A 70 9.91 -12.63 5.85
N PHE A 71 9.52 -13.18 7.01
CA PHE A 71 8.95 -12.38 8.11
C PHE A 71 9.94 -11.39 8.70
N TRP A 72 11.20 -11.80 8.93
CA TRP A 72 12.23 -10.90 9.41
C TRP A 72 12.45 -9.71 8.44
N GLY A 73 12.60 -9.99 7.16
CA GLY A 73 12.81 -8.93 6.15
C GLY A 73 11.60 -8.01 6.03
N LYS A 74 10.37 -8.54 6.08
CA LYS A 74 9.14 -7.73 6.11
C LYS A 74 9.09 -6.84 7.35
N TYR A 75 9.43 -7.37 8.51
CA TYR A 75 9.53 -6.60 9.75
C TYR A 75 10.56 -5.46 9.63
N MET A 76 11.77 -5.75 9.15
CA MET A 76 12.83 -4.76 8.98
C MET A 76 12.44 -3.61 8.05
N HIS A 77 11.60 -3.86 7.03
CA HIS A 77 11.06 -2.82 6.14
C HIS A 77 10.24 -1.74 6.86
N SER A 78 9.68 -2.05 8.02
CA SER A 78 8.95 -1.09 8.86
C SER A 78 9.72 -0.74 10.12
N ALA A 79 10.33 -1.69 10.80
CA ALA A 79 11.03 -1.46 12.06
C ALA A 79 12.19 -0.47 11.92
N VAL A 80 12.96 -0.54 10.83
CA VAL A 80 14.08 0.39 10.59
C VAL A 80 13.59 1.83 10.42
N PRO A 81 12.64 2.15 9.53
CA PRO A 81 12.10 3.51 9.45
C PRO A 81 11.43 3.98 10.75
N PHE A 82 10.71 3.10 11.47
CA PHE A 82 10.14 3.45 12.77
C PHE A 82 11.22 3.77 13.80
N CYS A 83 12.34 3.02 13.81
CA CYS A 83 13.45 3.26 14.71
C CYS A 83 14.05 4.65 14.50
N VAL A 84 14.27 5.04 13.25
CA VAL A 84 14.77 6.38 12.90
C VAL A 84 13.77 7.47 13.30
N ARG A 85 12.50 7.28 12.92
CA ARG A 85 11.44 8.27 13.17
C ARG A 85 11.17 8.50 14.65
N MET A 86 11.10 7.43 15.44
CA MET A 86 10.75 7.49 16.86
C MET A 86 11.98 7.67 17.76
N ASP A 87 13.17 7.74 17.19
CA ASP A 87 14.47 7.80 17.90
C ASP A 87 14.54 6.78 19.05
N SER A 88 14.07 5.55 18.79
CA SER A 88 13.87 4.52 19.80
C SER A 88 15.09 3.65 20.00
N ALA A 89 15.84 3.88 21.09
CA ALA A 89 16.95 3.04 21.49
C ALA A 89 16.54 1.59 21.78
N ALA A 90 15.33 1.37 22.30
CA ALA A 90 14.79 0.03 22.57
C ALA A 90 14.54 -0.74 21.27
N LEU A 91 13.93 -0.11 20.25
CA LEU A 91 13.75 -0.72 18.95
C LEU A 91 15.11 -0.91 18.25
N LYS A 92 16.03 0.07 18.36
CA LYS A 92 17.38 -0.05 17.81
C LYS A 92 18.11 -1.29 18.33
N SER A 93 18.06 -1.53 19.63
CA SER A 93 18.66 -2.72 20.24
C SER A 93 18.07 -4.03 19.68
N LYS A 94 16.76 -4.09 19.48
CA LYS A 94 16.08 -5.27 18.91
C LYS A 94 16.49 -5.54 17.46
N ILE A 95 16.46 -4.51 16.61
CA ILE A 95 16.83 -4.68 15.19
C ILE A 95 18.34 -4.97 15.03
N ASP A 96 19.19 -4.46 15.92
CA ASP A 96 20.62 -4.78 15.96
C ASP A 96 20.84 -6.25 16.31
N ALA A 97 20.16 -6.77 17.34
CA ALA A 97 20.24 -8.18 17.71
C ALA A 97 19.78 -9.10 16.57
N GLY A 98 18.62 -8.79 15.96
CA GLY A 98 18.14 -9.59 14.81
C GLY A 98 19.07 -9.49 13.60
N LEU A 99 19.75 -8.36 13.36
CA LEU A 99 20.74 -8.26 12.32
C LEU A 99 21.94 -9.18 12.59
N GLU A 100 22.44 -9.21 13.84
CA GLU A 100 23.55 -10.08 14.21
C GLU A 100 23.19 -11.57 14.04
N ASP A 101 21.97 -11.97 14.42
CA ASP A 101 21.48 -13.33 14.20
C ASP A 101 21.49 -13.72 12.72
N ILE A 102 20.99 -12.84 11.84
CA ILE A 102 20.95 -13.07 10.40
C ILE A 102 22.35 -13.15 9.80
N ILE A 103 23.26 -12.27 10.21
CA ILE A 103 24.66 -12.31 9.75
C ILE A 103 25.35 -13.60 10.25
N ALA A 104 25.10 -14.01 11.48
CA ALA A 104 25.65 -15.26 12.05
C ALA A 104 25.12 -16.52 11.35
N ALA A 105 23.89 -16.46 10.82
CA ALA A 105 23.30 -17.58 10.06
C ALA A 105 23.81 -17.69 8.61
N GLN A 106 24.62 -16.73 8.13
CA GLN A 106 25.16 -16.74 6.78
C GLN A 106 26.21 -17.82 6.61
N GLU A 107 26.02 -18.72 5.65
CA GLU A 107 26.94 -19.79 5.34
C GLU A 107 28.19 -19.29 4.57
N PRO A 108 29.28 -20.10 4.53
CA PRO A 108 30.52 -19.69 3.85
C PRO A 108 30.35 -19.36 2.37
N ASP A 109 29.39 -19.99 1.68
CA ASP A 109 29.05 -19.74 0.28
C ASP A 109 28.16 -18.50 0.06
N GLY A 110 27.75 -17.84 1.15
CA GLY A 110 26.92 -16.63 1.15
C GLY A 110 25.43 -16.86 1.38
N TYR A 111 24.96 -18.11 1.45
CA TYR A 111 23.55 -18.44 1.65
C TYR A 111 23.02 -17.95 3.01
N ILE A 112 21.84 -17.32 2.99
CA ILE A 112 21.02 -17.03 4.18
C ILE A 112 19.59 -17.48 3.88
N GLY A 113 19.10 -18.47 4.60
CA GLY A 113 17.78 -19.07 4.45
C GLY A 113 17.64 -20.29 5.35
N ASN A 114 16.56 -21.04 5.23
CA ASN A 114 16.28 -22.21 6.07
C ASN A 114 16.13 -23.53 5.29
N TYR A 115 16.55 -23.56 4.03
CA TYR A 115 16.50 -24.76 3.19
C TYR A 115 17.79 -25.60 3.29
N PRO A 116 17.70 -26.94 3.36
CA PRO A 116 18.84 -27.80 3.18
C PRO A 116 19.40 -27.66 1.76
N ALA A 117 20.69 -27.92 1.58
CA ALA A 117 21.44 -27.61 0.35
C ALA A 117 20.81 -28.18 -0.92
N GLU A 118 20.25 -29.37 -0.87
CA GLU A 118 19.67 -30.10 -2.00
C GLU A 118 18.31 -29.52 -2.48
N LEU A 119 17.64 -28.70 -1.67
CA LEU A 119 16.34 -28.09 -1.98
C LEU A 119 16.43 -26.60 -2.32
N ARG A 120 17.62 -26.00 -2.19
CA ARG A 120 17.82 -24.56 -2.44
C ARG A 120 17.56 -24.17 -3.89
N CYS A 121 17.05 -22.97 -4.10
CA CYS A 121 16.67 -22.47 -5.42
C CYS A 121 15.70 -23.40 -6.18
N GLY A 122 14.92 -24.17 -5.46
CA GLY A 122 13.87 -25.05 -6.00
C GLY A 122 12.56 -24.33 -6.29
N THR A 123 11.47 -25.08 -6.29
CA THR A 123 10.11 -24.56 -6.59
C THR A 123 9.38 -23.98 -5.37
N GLY A 124 10.00 -23.95 -4.20
CA GLY A 124 9.42 -23.43 -2.96
C GLY A 124 9.58 -21.91 -2.78
N TRP A 125 9.78 -21.49 -1.54
CA TRP A 125 9.84 -20.09 -1.13
C TRP A 125 11.26 -19.58 -0.83
N ASP A 126 12.29 -20.34 -1.17
CA ASP A 126 13.67 -20.06 -0.81
C ASP A 126 14.16 -18.72 -1.38
N VAL A 127 14.06 -18.52 -2.71
CA VAL A 127 14.47 -17.25 -3.36
C VAL A 127 13.60 -16.07 -2.90
N TRP A 128 12.33 -16.31 -2.60
CA TRP A 128 11.44 -15.34 -2.00
C TRP A 128 11.90 -14.90 -0.61
N GLY A 129 12.31 -15.85 0.24
CA GLY A 129 12.89 -15.55 1.55
C GLY A 129 14.20 -14.75 1.43
N MET A 130 15.09 -15.16 0.53
CA MET A 130 16.35 -14.43 0.25
C MET A 130 16.10 -12.99 -0.22
N LYS A 131 15.05 -12.76 -1.04
CA LYS A 131 14.62 -11.39 -1.41
C LYS A 131 14.37 -10.53 -0.19
N TYR A 132 13.53 -11.00 0.75
CA TYR A 132 13.19 -10.24 1.94
C TYR A 132 14.37 -10.05 2.88
N THR A 133 15.23 -11.05 2.99
CA THR A 133 16.48 -10.95 3.75
C THR A 133 17.36 -9.83 3.18
N MET A 134 17.59 -9.80 1.86
CA MET A 134 18.36 -8.73 1.22
C MET A 134 17.71 -7.35 1.44
N LEU A 135 16.39 -7.24 1.30
CA LEU A 135 15.69 -5.98 1.54
C LEU A 135 15.87 -5.49 2.99
N GLY A 136 15.75 -6.38 3.99
CA GLY A 136 15.98 -6.04 5.39
C GLY A 136 17.40 -5.56 5.66
N LEU A 137 18.39 -6.26 5.12
CA LEU A 137 19.81 -5.91 5.23
C LEU A 137 20.13 -4.54 4.58
N ILE A 138 19.60 -4.29 3.39
CA ILE A 138 19.79 -3.03 2.65
C ILE A 138 19.14 -1.87 3.40
N HIS A 139 17.91 -2.02 3.89
CA HIS A 139 17.25 -0.98 4.67
C HIS A 139 18.02 -0.61 5.92
N TYR A 140 18.56 -1.62 6.64
CA TYR A 140 19.42 -1.35 7.80
C TYR A 140 20.68 -0.58 7.39
N SER A 141 21.35 -1.02 6.33
CA SER A 141 22.58 -0.40 5.84
C SER A 141 22.36 1.07 5.46
N ASP A 142 21.25 1.39 4.80
CA ASP A 142 20.93 2.77 4.38
C ASP A 142 20.65 3.68 5.57
N ALA A 143 19.79 3.21 6.50
CA ALA A 143 19.33 4.01 7.62
C ALA A 143 20.45 4.33 8.63
N PHE A 144 21.39 3.40 8.82
CA PHE A 144 22.50 3.56 9.77
C PHE A 144 23.86 3.66 9.07
N SER A 145 23.87 4.30 7.88
CA SER A 145 25.06 4.45 7.05
C SER A 145 26.24 5.03 7.84
N GLY A 146 27.47 4.59 7.51
CA GLY A 146 28.71 5.02 8.19
C GLY A 146 29.09 4.20 9.41
N THR A 147 28.23 3.33 9.95
CA THR A 147 28.55 2.42 11.06
C THR A 147 29.16 1.10 10.55
N ASP A 148 29.90 0.39 11.40
CA ASP A 148 30.46 -0.91 11.04
C ASP A 148 29.35 -1.97 10.83
N ARG A 149 28.26 -1.89 11.60
CA ARG A 149 27.09 -2.76 11.38
C ARG A 149 26.43 -2.51 10.02
N SER A 150 26.32 -1.26 9.59
CA SER A 150 25.75 -0.95 8.26
C SER A 150 26.59 -1.53 7.11
N LYS A 151 27.92 -1.48 7.25
CA LYS A 151 28.83 -2.09 6.27
C LYS A 151 28.68 -3.61 6.25
N ARG A 152 28.63 -4.26 7.42
CA ARG A 152 28.43 -5.71 7.55
C ARG A 152 27.06 -6.13 6.99
N ALA A 153 26.02 -5.35 7.20
CA ALA A 153 24.69 -5.60 6.63
C ALA A 153 24.71 -5.57 5.09
N LEU A 154 25.34 -4.54 4.50
CA LEU A 154 25.49 -4.46 3.04
C LEU A 154 26.34 -5.61 2.49
N ASP A 155 27.42 -5.94 3.15
CA ASP A 155 28.30 -7.06 2.80
C ASP A 155 27.57 -8.40 2.80
N ALA A 156 26.75 -8.64 3.83
CA ALA A 156 25.93 -9.84 3.92
C ALA A 156 24.88 -9.91 2.78
N ALA A 157 24.26 -8.77 2.43
CA ALA A 157 23.34 -8.70 1.30
C ALA A 157 24.07 -8.96 -0.04
N CYS A 158 25.27 -8.42 -0.23
CA CYS A 158 26.10 -8.67 -1.41
C CYS A 158 26.48 -10.15 -1.53
N ARG A 159 26.95 -10.76 -0.46
CA ARG A 159 27.31 -12.19 -0.44
C ARG A 159 26.09 -13.09 -0.72
N LEU A 160 24.90 -12.73 -0.24
CA LEU A 160 23.67 -13.44 -0.55
C LEU A 160 23.28 -13.30 -2.02
N CYS A 161 23.47 -12.12 -2.62
CA CYS A 161 23.28 -11.93 -4.06
C CYS A 161 24.32 -12.67 -4.90
N ASP A 162 25.59 -12.71 -4.47
CA ASP A 162 26.65 -13.49 -5.11
C ASP A 162 26.33 -14.99 -5.09
N TYR A 163 25.77 -15.49 -3.98
CA TYR A 163 25.22 -16.84 -3.91
C TYR A 163 24.16 -17.09 -4.99
N LEU A 164 23.16 -16.18 -5.10
CA LEU A 164 22.10 -16.30 -6.13
C LEU A 164 22.69 -16.30 -7.55
N ILE A 165 23.67 -15.45 -7.83
CA ILE A 165 24.37 -15.43 -9.14
C ILE A 165 25.09 -16.76 -9.40
N ALA A 166 25.78 -17.30 -8.38
CA ALA A 166 26.47 -18.58 -8.49
C ALA A 166 25.51 -19.77 -8.70
N GLN A 167 24.26 -19.67 -8.24
CA GLN A 167 23.25 -20.72 -8.44
C GLN A 167 22.43 -20.53 -9.70
N LEU A 168 21.96 -19.31 -9.99
CA LEU A 168 20.92 -19.02 -10.96
C LEU A 168 21.36 -18.04 -12.07
N GLY A 169 22.61 -17.54 -12.03
CA GLY A 169 23.18 -16.73 -13.09
C GLY A 169 23.32 -17.51 -14.40
N ARG A 170 23.78 -16.86 -15.46
CA ARG A 170 23.92 -17.45 -16.81
C ARG A 170 24.70 -18.78 -16.79
N ASP A 171 25.76 -18.81 -16.01
CA ASP A 171 26.65 -20.00 -15.85
C ASP A 171 26.45 -20.64 -14.48
N GLY A 172 25.25 -20.45 -13.90
CA GLY A 172 24.93 -20.91 -12.55
C GLY A 172 24.80 -22.42 -12.43
N LYS A 173 25.09 -22.94 -11.26
CA LYS A 173 25.09 -24.40 -10.96
C LYS A 173 23.74 -25.06 -11.20
N CYS A 174 22.63 -24.36 -10.97
CA CYS A 174 21.27 -24.91 -11.14
C CYS A 174 20.84 -25.03 -12.61
N ALA A 175 21.58 -24.48 -13.57
CA ALA A 175 21.30 -24.51 -15.02
C ALA A 175 19.83 -24.14 -15.36
N ARG A 176 19.20 -23.26 -14.58
CA ARG A 176 17.82 -22.79 -14.77
C ARG A 176 17.70 -21.28 -14.49
N PRO A 177 16.86 -20.55 -15.23
CA PRO A 177 16.64 -19.14 -14.96
C PRO A 177 15.80 -18.94 -13.68
N VAL A 178 15.89 -17.73 -13.09
CA VAL A 178 15.21 -17.38 -11.83
C VAL A 178 13.69 -17.64 -11.90
N TYR A 179 13.03 -17.32 -12.99
CA TYR A 179 11.57 -17.52 -13.14
C TYR A 179 11.15 -19.02 -13.18
N LYS A 180 12.09 -19.94 -13.30
CA LYS A 180 11.87 -21.40 -13.19
C LYS A 180 12.03 -21.91 -11.77
N THR A 181 12.32 -21.04 -10.83
CA THR A 181 12.35 -21.32 -9.40
C THR A 181 11.14 -20.68 -8.72
N GLY A 182 10.83 -21.10 -7.49
CA GLY A 182 9.70 -20.54 -6.74
C GLY A 182 8.32 -20.86 -7.29
N CYS A 183 7.32 -20.23 -6.69
CA CYS A 183 5.89 -20.43 -6.98
C CYS A 183 5.35 -19.38 -7.96
N TRP A 184 4.10 -19.59 -8.40
CA TRP A 184 3.29 -18.60 -9.12
C TRP A 184 3.90 -18.16 -10.45
N SER A 185 4.16 -19.13 -11.34
CA SER A 185 4.86 -18.92 -12.62
C SER A 185 6.21 -18.20 -12.45
N GLY A 186 6.87 -18.42 -11.31
CA GLY A 186 8.14 -17.79 -10.98
C GLY A 186 8.07 -16.33 -10.54
N MET A 187 6.87 -15.76 -10.31
CA MET A 187 6.74 -14.37 -9.81
C MET A 187 7.33 -14.21 -8.41
N ALA A 188 7.16 -15.22 -7.53
CA ALA A 188 7.73 -15.16 -6.21
C ALA A 188 9.25 -14.96 -6.26
N SER A 189 9.98 -15.81 -6.99
CA SER A 189 11.43 -15.70 -7.12
C SER A 189 11.89 -14.51 -7.98
N SER A 190 11.20 -14.22 -9.09
CA SER A 190 11.57 -13.10 -9.97
C SER A 190 11.46 -11.73 -9.29
N SER A 191 10.66 -11.62 -8.22
CA SER A 191 10.54 -10.39 -7.43
C SER A 191 11.83 -10.02 -6.68
N VAL A 192 12.84 -10.90 -6.66
CA VAL A 192 14.20 -10.61 -6.18
C VAL A 192 14.90 -9.51 -6.99
N LEU A 193 14.35 -9.15 -8.15
CA LEU A 193 14.85 -8.04 -8.97
C LEU A 193 15.01 -6.74 -8.19
N GLU A 194 14.06 -6.41 -7.28
CA GLU A 194 14.10 -5.16 -6.53
C GLU A 194 15.40 -5.02 -5.70
N PRO A 195 15.74 -5.93 -4.78
CA PRO A 195 17.00 -5.80 -4.04
C PRO A 195 18.25 -5.97 -4.90
N VAL A 196 18.23 -6.75 -5.97
CA VAL A 196 19.38 -6.87 -6.90
C VAL A 196 19.69 -5.54 -7.56
N VAL A 197 18.68 -4.81 -8.05
CA VAL A 197 18.83 -3.46 -8.61
C VAL A 197 19.36 -2.49 -7.53
N TRP A 198 18.86 -2.58 -6.31
CA TRP A 198 19.32 -1.73 -5.22
C TRP A 198 20.77 -2.01 -4.81
N LEU A 199 21.23 -3.24 -4.86
CA LEU A 199 22.64 -3.57 -4.64
C LEU A 199 23.52 -2.96 -5.72
N TYR A 200 23.16 -3.07 -7.01
CA TYR A 200 23.89 -2.39 -8.08
C TYR A 200 23.96 -0.88 -7.86
N MET A 201 22.86 -0.24 -7.46
CA MET A 201 22.84 1.22 -7.23
C MET A 201 23.83 1.65 -6.12
N ARG A 202 24.07 0.81 -5.12
CA ARG A 202 24.97 1.09 -3.98
C ARG A 202 26.41 0.72 -4.23
N THR A 203 26.64 -0.42 -4.88
CA THR A 203 27.98 -0.99 -5.07
C THR A 203 28.60 -0.64 -6.42
N ARG A 204 27.78 -0.39 -7.45
CA ARG A 204 28.18 -0.28 -8.86
C ARG A 204 28.83 -1.55 -9.42
N ASP A 205 28.67 -2.70 -8.77
CA ASP A 205 29.13 -3.97 -9.26
C ASP A 205 28.28 -4.43 -10.45
N VAL A 206 28.89 -4.48 -11.63
CA VAL A 206 28.21 -4.83 -12.90
C VAL A 206 27.60 -6.23 -12.90
N ARG A 207 28.08 -7.14 -12.05
CA ARG A 207 27.53 -8.50 -11.92
C ARG A 207 26.06 -8.46 -11.50
N TYR A 208 25.68 -7.54 -10.59
CA TYR A 208 24.29 -7.37 -10.16
C TYR A 208 23.42 -6.78 -11.27
N LEU A 209 23.92 -5.86 -12.09
CA LEU A 209 23.18 -5.36 -13.24
C LEU A 209 22.97 -6.45 -14.30
N ASP A 210 23.98 -7.28 -14.56
CA ASP A 210 23.87 -8.37 -15.53
C ASP A 210 22.92 -9.47 -15.03
N PHE A 211 22.90 -9.75 -13.74
CA PHE A 211 21.92 -10.65 -13.15
C PHE A 211 20.49 -10.05 -13.21
N ALA A 212 20.33 -8.76 -12.92
CA ALA A 212 19.06 -8.07 -13.10
C ALA A 212 18.52 -8.18 -14.53
N LYS A 213 19.37 -8.00 -15.56
CA LYS A 213 18.99 -8.19 -16.98
C LYS A 213 18.45 -9.60 -17.26
N GLN A 214 19.06 -10.63 -16.66
CA GLN A 214 18.60 -12.02 -16.81
C GLN A 214 17.23 -12.25 -16.18
N ILE A 215 17.01 -11.69 -14.96
CA ILE A 215 15.73 -11.77 -14.28
C ILE A 215 14.64 -11.08 -15.11
N VAL A 216 14.93 -9.88 -15.61
CA VAL A 216 14.00 -9.10 -16.46
C VAL A 216 13.64 -9.83 -17.73
N ALA A 217 14.61 -10.43 -18.42
CA ALA A 217 14.35 -11.22 -19.63
C ALA A 217 13.35 -12.36 -19.37
N GLY A 218 13.48 -13.04 -18.22
CA GLY A 218 12.53 -14.09 -17.83
C GLY A 218 11.13 -13.61 -17.50
N MET A 219 10.98 -12.39 -16.96
CA MET A 219 9.68 -11.81 -16.62
C MET A 219 8.96 -11.15 -17.80
N ARG A 220 9.70 -10.75 -18.84
CA ARG A 220 9.20 -9.90 -19.92
C ARG A 220 8.15 -10.62 -20.77
N ASP A 221 8.52 -11.74 -21.40
CA ASP A 221 7.74 -12.42 -22.42
C ASP A 221 7.97 -13.93 -22.50
N ALA A 222 8.79 -14.53 -21.62
CA ALA A 222 9.02 -15.97 -21.60
C ALA A 222 7.69 -16.71 -21.49
N GLU A 223 7.39 -17.61 -22.44
CA GLU A 223 6.09 -18.26 -22.59
C GLU A 223 5.64 -18.98 -21.31
N ASP A 224 6.56 -19.64 -20.65
CA ASP A 224 6.36 -20.37 -19.41
C ASP A 224 6.73 -19.58 -18.14
N GLY A 225 7.00 -18.27 -18.29
CA GLY A 225 7.27 -17.32 -17.23
C GLY A 225 6.07 -16.43 -16.90
N PRO A 226 6.29 -15.37 -16.11
CA PRO A 226 5.24 -14.43 -15.70
C PRO A 226 4.60 -13.61 -16.84
N ARG A 227 5.32 -13.33 -17.91
CA ARG A 227 4.90 -12.53 -19.09
C ARG A 227 4.35 -11.15 -18.72
N LEU A 228 4.96 -10.49 -17.74
CA LEU A 228 4.41 -9.27 -17.15
C LEU A 228 4.37 -8.11 -18.14
N VAL A 229 5.40 -7.96 -18.98
CA VAL A 229 5.46 -6.87 -19.95
C VAL A 229 4.60 -7.17 -21.19
N ASP A 230 4.72 -8.36 -21.75
CA ASP A 230 3.98 -8.76 -22.95
C ASP A 230 2.44 -8.70 -22.72
N LEU A 231 1.94 -9.30 -21.65
CA LEU A 231 0.51 -9.30 -21.35
C LEU A 231 -0.04 -7.91 -20.99
N ALA A 232 0.76 -7.08 -20.29
CA ALA A 232 0.39 -5.71 -20.00
C ALA A 232 0.24 -4.87 -21.26
N MET A 233 1.24 -4.95 -22.17
CA MET A 233 1.23 -4.19 -23.42
C MET A 233 0.15 -4.64 -24.40
N LYS A 234 -0.32 -5.89 -24.28
CA LYS A 234 -1.50 -6.40 -25.00
C LYS A 234 -2.84 -6.03 -24.34
N GLY A 235 -2.82 -5.34 -23.22
CA GLY A 235 -4.03 -4.93 -22.49
C GLY A 235 -4.78 -6.09 -21.82
N VAL A 236 -4.11 -7.22 -21.56
CA VAL A 236 -4.74 -8.37 -20.89
C VAL A 236 -4.96 -8.05 -19.43
N SER A 237 -6.22 -8.09 -18.98
CA SER A 237 -6.58 -7.86 -17.58
C SER A 237 -5.84 -8.83 -16.65
N PRO A 238 -5.33 -8.39 -15.50
CA PRO A 238 -4.67 -9.27 -14.53
C PRO A 238 -5.48 -10.51 -14.15
N ALA A 239 -6.81 -10.40 -14.04
CA ALA A 239 -7.70 -11.54 -13.78
C ALA A 239 -7.79 -12.55 -14.94
N ASP A 240 -7.43 -12.16 -16.15
CA ASP A 240 -7.46 -13.00 -17.35
C ASP A 240 -6.09 -13.60 -17.71
N ARG A 241 -5.05 -13.30 -16.90
CA ARG A 241 -3.70 -13.84 -17.11
C ARG A 241 -3.60 -15.26 -16.61
N ASN A 242 -3.91 -16.21 -17.48
CA ASN A 242 -3.85 -17.64 -17.15
C ASN A 242 -2.41 -18.17 -17.20
N GLY A 243 -2.05 -18.99 -16.21
CA GLY A 243 -0.79 -19.74 -16.18
C GLY A 243 -0.96 -21.16 -16.71
N TYR A 244 0.14 -21.95 -16.67
CA TYR A 244 0.16 -23.36 -17.09
C TYR A 244 -0.44 -24.32 -16.06
N GLY A 245 -0.85 -23.88 -14.88
CA GLY A 245 -1.47 -24.71 -13.86
C GLY A 245 -2.98 -24.92 -14.09
N ASN A 246 -3.50 -26.08 -13.68
CA ASN A 246 -4.94 -26.26 -13.60
C ASN A 246 -5.50 -25.25 -12.58
N ALA A 247 -6.45 -24.44 -13.02
CA ALA A 247 -7.21 -23.60 -12.12
C ALA A 247 -7.90 -24.47 -11.07
N LYS A 248 -7.65 -24.16 -9.79
CA LYS A 248 -8.33 -24.84 -8.68
C LYS A 248 -9.16 -23.80 -7.93
N ALA A 249 -10.42 -24.11 -7.69
CA ALA A 249 -11.21 -23.36 -6.72
C ALA A 249 -10.56 -23.49 -5.34
N ARG A 250 -10.37 -22.39 -4.64
CA ARG A 250 -9.78 -22.37 -3.31
C ARG A 250 -10.78 -21.89 -2.28
N GLY A 251 -11.03 -22.76 -1.29
CA GLY A 251 -11.78 -22.39 -0.10
C GLY A 251 -13.24 -22.01 -0.36
N ASP A 252 -13.79 -21.29 0.59
CA ASP A 252 -15.20 -20.92 0.64
C ASP A 252 -15.59 -19.83 -0.36
N ASP A 253 -14.61 -19.16 -0.99
CA ASP A 253 -14.84 -18.05 -1.92
C ASP A 253 -15.08 -18.49 -3.37
N TYR A 254 -14.93 -19.76 -3.69
CA TYR A 254 -15.08 -20.31 -5.05
C TYR A 254 -14.33 -19.53 -6.15
N VAL A 255 -13.18 -18.96 -5.80
CA VAL A 255 -12.35 -18.21 -6.73
C VAL A 255 -11.37 -19.13 -7.43
N GLU A 256 -11.36 -19.08 -8.75
CA GLU A 256 -10.46 -19.86 -9.58
C GLU A 256 -9.02 -19.33 -9.44
N ILE A 257 -8.10 -20.17 -9.00
CA ILE A 257 -6.70 -19.85 -8.83
C ILE A 257 -5.92 -20.19 -10.10
N SER A 258 -5.23 -19.20 -10.65
CA SER A 258 -4.24 -19.37 -11.70
C SER A 258 -2.93 -18.72 -11.29
N ASP A 259 -1.82 -19.38 -11.58
CA ASP A 259 -0.48 -18.96 -11.16
C ASP A 259 -0.15 -17.51 -11.54
N ARG A 260 -0.54 -17.06 -12.74
CA ARG A 260 -0.29 -15.68 -13.20
C ARG A 260 -1.24 -14.64 -12.63
N ARG A 261 -2.27 -15.04 -11.85
CA ARG A 261 -3.21 -14.13 -11.21
C ARG A 261 -2.82 -13.77 -9.77
N LYS A 262 -1.71 -14.29 -9.25
CA LYS A 262 -1.29 -14.03 -7.87
C LYS A 262 -0.95 -12.54 -7.68
N ALA A 263 -1.70 -11.89 -6.81
CA ALA A 263 -1.73 -10.44 -6.73
C ALA A 263 -0.47 -9.82 -6.12
N TYR A 264 -0.05 -10.35 -4.96
CA TYR A 264 1.08 -9.81 -4.23
C TYR A 264 2.39 -9.93 -5.00
N GLU A 265 2.70 -11.11 -5.51
CA GLU A 265 3.92 -11.40 -6.23
C GLU A 265 4.00 -10.64 -7.55
N MET A 266 2.87 -10.52 -8.28
CA MET A 266 2.79 -9.71 -9.50
C MET A 266 3.20 -8.26 -9.24
N MET A 267 2.59 -7.62 -8.25
CA MET A 267 2.91 -6.23 -7.91
C MET A 267 4.34 -6.05 -7.40
N SER A 268 4.86 -7.03 -6.66
CA SER A 268 6.26 -7.05 -6.23
C SER A 268 7.22 -7.09 -7.41
N CYS A 269 6.91 -7.87 -8.45
CA CYS A 269 7.70 -7.88 -9.69
C CYS A 269 7.66 -6.52 -10.40
N TYR A 270 6.50 -5.87 -10.50
CA TYR A 270 6.40 -4.52 -11.10
C TYR A 270 7.20 -3.48 -10.33
N GLN A 271 7.31 -3.58 -9.00
CA GLN A 271 8.18 -2.67 -8.23
C GLN A 271 9.64 -2.81 -8.65
N GLY A 272 10.14 -4.04 -8.84
CA GLY A 272 11.49 -4.29 -9.36
C GLY A 272 11.68 -3.82 -10.80
N LEU A 273 10.68 -4.06 -11.67
CA LEU A 273 10.72 -3.61 -13.07
C LEU A 273 10.76 -2.08 -13.20
N LEU A 274 10.04 -1.34 -12.34
CA LEU A 274 10.08 0.13 -12.30
C LEU A 274 11.47 0.64 -11.89
N GLU A 275 12.09 0.05 -10.87
CA GLU A 275 13.46 0.41 -10.46
C GLU A 275 14.48 0.10 -11.56
N TYR A 276 14.38 -1.07 -12.18
CA TYR A 276 15.25 -1.45 -13.28
C TYR A 276 15.08 -0.53 -14.49
N GLY A 277 13.83 -0.29 -14.92
CA GLY A 277 13.53 0.58 -16.08
C GLY A 277 14.07 1.99 -15.90
N ARG A 278 13.92 2.56 -14.68
CA ARG A 278 14.49 3.86 -14.32
C ARG A 278 16.02 3.85 -14.38
N LEU A 279 16.64 2.80 -13.88
CA LEU A 279 18.10 2.65 -13.86
C LEU A 279 18.71 2.62 -15.28
N VAL A 280 18.08 1.86 -16.19
CA VAL A 280 18.58 1.68 -17.56
C VAL A 280 17.98 2.67 -18.57
N GLY A 281 17.06 3.54 -18.15
CA GLY A 281 16.41 4.52 -19.01
C GLY A 281 15.39 3.94 -19.99
N ASP A 282 14.89 2.71 -19.74
CA ASP A 282 13.88 2.04 -20.59
C ASP A 282 12.46 2.27 -20.06
N ARG A 283 11.70 3.09 -20.76
CA ARG A 283 10.31 3.45 -20.40
C ARG A 283 9.30 2.33 -20.63
N THR A 284 9.65 1.25 -21.33
CA THR A 284 8.75 0.11 -21.57
C THR A 284 8.23 -0.47 -20.26
N PHE A 285 9.08 -0.54 -19.22
CA PHE A 285 8.70 -1.08 -17.92
C PHE A 285 7.73 -0.17 -17.16
N LEU A 286 7.89 1.15 -17.30
CA LEU A 286 6.91 2.11 -16.76
C LEU A 286 5.57 1.97 -17.48
N GLN A 287 5.58 1.90 -18.82
CA GLN A 287 4.35 1.72 -19.61
C GLN A 287 3.62 0.43 -19.26
N ALA A 288 4.35 -0.68 -19.10
CA ALA A 288 3.75 -1.96 -18.70
C ALA A 288 3.16 -1.91 -17.27
N ALA A 289 3.85 -1.26 -16.33
CA ALA A 289 3.35 -1.07 -14.97
C ALA A 289 2.10 -0.17 -14.96
N GLU A 290 2.12 0.97 -15.66
CA GLU A 290 0.96 1.85 -15.79
C GLU A 290 -0.22 1.13 -16.44
N ALA A 291 -0.02 0.41 -17.56
CA ALA A 291 -1.08 -0.35 -18.22
C ALA A 291 -1.70 -1.39 -17.28
N THR A 292 -0.89 -2.10 -16.49
CA THR A 292 -1.40 -3.06 -15.51
C THR A 292 -2.17 -2.35 -14.40
N VAL A 293 -1.66 -1.26 -13.85
CA VAL A 293 -2.33 -0.49 -12.77
C VAL A 293 -3.65 0.08 -13.26
N GLU A 294 -3.75 0.58 -14.49
CA GLU A 294 -5.02 1.04 -15.07
C GLU A 294 -6.04 -0.12 -15.18
N GLN A 295 -5.59 -1.31 -15.58
CA GLN A 295 -6.46 -2.48 -15.60
C GLN A 295 -6.90 -2.89 -14.18
N LEU A 296 -5.99 -2.84 -13.20
CA LEU A 296 -6.32 -3.12 -11.80
C LEU A 296 -7.35 -2.14 -11.25
N ILE A 297 -7.18 -0.83 -11.48
CA ILE A 297 -8.15 0.19 -11.04
C ILE A 297 -9.53 -0.07 -11.65
N LYS A 298 -9.58 -0.44 -12.93
CA LYS A 298 -10.83 -0.69 -13.64
C LYS A 298 -11.51 -1.98 -13.22
N ASP A 299 -10.76 -3.08 -13.11
CA ASP A 299 -11.32 -4.42 -13.05
C ASP A 299 -11.26 -5.07 -11.66
N GLU A 300 -10.35 -4.62 -10.77
CA GLU A 300 -10.06 -5.29 -9.51
C GLU A 300 -10.31 -4.45 -8.26
N ILE A 301 -9.92 -3.17 -8.30
CA ILE A 301 -9.98 -2.32 -7.12
C ILE A 301 -11.42 -1.97 -6.77
N ASN A 302 -11.83 -2.28 -5.56
CA ASN A 302 -13.17 -2.02 -5.05
C ASN A 302 -13.29 -0.63 -4.40
N LEU A 303 -14.46 -0.30 -3.85
CA LEU A 303 -14.71 1.00 -3.20
C LEU A 303 -13.84 1.25 -1.97
N ALA A 304 -13.37 0.21 -1.29
CA ALA A 304 -12.42 0.36 -0.18
C ALA A 304 -10.98 0.59 -0.66
N GLY A 305 -10.71 0.56 -1.95
CA GLY A 305 -9.35 0.64 -2.49
C GLY A 305 -8.55 -0.65 -2.30
N GLY A 306 -9.18 -1.72 -1.84
CA GLY A 306 -8.59 -3.04 -1.73
C GLY A 306 -8.91 -3.91 -2.95
N ALA A 307 -8.28 -5.07 -3.01
CA ALA A 307 -8.45 -6.02 -4.10
C ALA A 307 -8.10 -7.45 -3.69
N SER A 308 -8.30 -8.37 -4.60
CA SER A 308 -8.09 -9.81 -4.49
C SER A 308 -9.17 -10.56 -3.68
N ALA A 309 -9.38 -11.81 -4.05
CA ALA A 309 -10.03 -12.80 -3.20
C ALA A 309 -9.20 -14.09 -3.24
N GLY A 310 -8.94 -14.70 -2.06
CA GLY A 310 -8.00 -15.81 -1.97
C GLY A 310 -6.61 -15.45 -2.53
N GLU A 311 -6.20 -14.16 -2.43
CA GLU A 311 -4.91 -13.61 -2.86
C GLU A 311 -4.70 -13.55 -4.38
N VAL A 312 -5.74 -13.74 -5.21
CA VAL A 312 -5.66 -13.68 -6.67
C VAL A 312 -6.57 -12.60 -7.24
N TRP A 313 -6.27 -12.13 -8.46
CA TRP A 313 -7.14 -11.26 -9.22
C TRP A 313 -8.35 -12.03 -9.74
N TYR A 314 -9.57 -11.44 -9.62
CA TYR A 314 -10.83 -12.16 -9.86
C TYR A 314 -11.97 -11.31 -10.45
N HIS A 315 -11.66 -10.15 -11.05
CA HIS A 315 -12.60 -9.10 -11.46
C HIS A 315 -13.39 -8.50 -10.29
N GLY A 316 -12.65 -8.20 -9.22
CA GLY A 316 -13.19 -7.82 -7.92
C GLY A 316 -14.06 -6.57 -7.94
N SER A 317 -13.79 -5.59 -8.82
CA SER A 317 -14.59 -4.36 -8.92
C SER A 317 -16.07 -4.64 -9.25
N ARG A 318 -16.35 -5.70 -10.04
CA ARG A 318 -17.70 -6.10 -10.42
C ARG A 318 -18.37 -7.05 -9.43
N LYS A 319 -17.60 -7.67 -8.54
CA LYS A 319 -18.04 -8.70 -7.62
C LYS A 319 -18.01 -8.26 -6.16
N GLN A 320 -17.66 -7.00 -5.89
CA GLN A 320 -17.44 -6.48 -4.55
C GLN A 320 -18.69 -6.45 -3.65
N HIS A 321 -19.88 -6.56 -4.22
CA HIS A 321 -21.15 -6.67 -3.49
C HIS A 321 -21.43 -8.09 -2.98
N LEU A 322 -20.67 -9.09 -3.44
CA LEU A 322 -20.80 -10.49 -3.03
C LEU A 322 -19.99 -10.76 -1.75
N PRO A 323 -20.45 -11.65 -0.88
CA PRO A 323 -19.86 -11.91 0.43
C PRO A 323 -18.62 -12.83 0.33
N TYR A 324 -17.48 -12.29 -0.13
CA TYR A 324 -16.21 -13.01 -0.14
C TYR A 324 -15.51 -12.90 1.23
N VAL A 325 -15.24 -14.01 1.88
CA VAL A 325 -14.58 -14.06 3.19
C VAL A 325 -13.12 -13.67 3.11
N HIS A 326 -12.39 -14.18 2.11
CA HIS A 326 -10.95 -13.93 1.90
C HIS A 326 -10.69 -12.76 0.94
N GLN A 327 -11.46 -11.67 1.09
CA GLN A 327 -11.35 -10.47 0.27
C GLN A 327 -10.33 -9.49 0.87
N GLN A 328 -9.57 -8.81 0.01
CA GLN A 328 -8.65 -7.73 0.38
C GLN A 328 -7.58 -8.18 1.39
N GLU A 329 -6.73 -9.13 0.99
CA GLU A 329 -5.57 -9.50 1.80
C GLU A 329 -4.72 -8.27 2.14
N THR A 330 -4.34 -8.12 3.41
CA THR A 330 -3.54 -6.96 3.87
C THR A 330 -2.19 -6.87 3.17
N CYS A 331 -1.53 -8.00 2.88
CA CYS A 331 -0.28 -7.99 2.11
C CYS A 331 -0.48 -7.43 0.69
N VAL A 332 -1.56 -7.78 0.01
CA VAL A 332 -1.93 -7.24 -1.30
C VAL A 332 -2.20 -5.74 -1.19
N THR A 333 -2.98 -5.32 -0.19
CA THR A 333 -3.31 -3.91 0.07
C THR A 333 -2.05 -3.06 0.28
N VAL A 334 -1.13 -3.48 1.14
CA VAL A 334 0.14 -2.76 1.39
C VAL A 334 1.04 -2.72 0.14
N THR A 335 1.07 -3.81 -0.62
CA THR A 335 1.90 -3.88 -1.84
C THR A 335 1.32 -3.03 -2.96
N TRP A 336 -0.02 -2.93 -3.06
CA TRP A 336 -0.72 -2.00 -3.92
C TRP A 336 -0.37 -0.54 -3.58
N MET A 337 -0.46 -0.13 -2.31
CA MET A 337 -0.06 1.20 -1.87
C MET A 337 1.39 1.52 -2.24
N ARG A 338 2.32 0.57 -2.07
CA ARG A 338 3.72 0.76 -2.45
C ARG A 338 3.92 0.94 -3.96
N LEU A 339 3.20 0.17 -4.77
CA LEU A 339 3.26 0.30 -6.23
C LEU A 339 2.73 1.67 -6.67
N LEU A 340 1.61 2.12 -6.09
CA LEU A 340 1.06 3.46 -6.33
C LEU A 340 2.04 4.57 -5.90
N SER A 341 2.66 4.44 -4.72
CA SER A 341 3.66 5.40 -4.24
C SER A 341 4.85 5.54 -5.19
N LYS A 342 5.35 4.41 -5.75
CA LYS A 342 6.39 4.46 -6.79
C LYS A 342 5.91 5.17 -8.07
N LEU A 343 4.68 4.91 -8.51
CA LEU A 343 4.11 5.58 -9.69
C LEU A 343 3.90 7.08 -9.45
N ILE A 344 3.45 7.48 -8.26
CA ILE A 344 3.35 8.91 -7.87
C ILE A 344 4.73 9.57 -7.99
N ALA A 345 5.76 8.95 -7.41
CA ALA A 345 7.12 9.49 -7.43
C ALA A 345 7.73 9.58 -8.85
N ILE A 346 7.36 8.67 -9.76
CA ILE A 346 7.90 8.64 -11.13
C ILE A 346 7.10 9.56 -12.07
N THR A 347 5.77 9.62 -11.91
CA THR A 347 4.89 10.23 -12.91
C THR A 347 4.24 11.54 -12.46
N GLY A 348 4.17 11.80 -11.16
CA GLY A 348 3.45 12.94 -10.58
C GLY A 348 1.93 12.94 -10.82
N LYS A 349 1.32 11.82 -11.29
CA LYS A 349 -0.11 11.77 -11.65
C LYS A 349 -0.99 11.68 -10.41
N ALA A 350 -1.91 12.63 -10.24
CA ALA A 350 -2.82 12.74 -9.09
C ALA A 350 -3.73 11.51 -8.93
N LYS A 351 -4.13 10.84 -10.01
CA LYS A 351 -4.98 9.66 -9.97
C LYS A 351 -4.39 8.50 -9.13
N TYR A 352 -3.06 8.34 -9.11
CA TYR A 352 -2.41 7.32 -8.27
C TYR A 352 -2.42 7.73 -6.80
N ALA A 353 -2.39 9.02 -6.52
CA ALA A 353 -2.57 9.53 -5.16
C ALA A 353 -4.03 9.38 -4.70
N ASP A 354 -5.02 9.57 -5.58
CA ASP A 354 -6.44 9.30 -5.26
C ASP A 354 -6.66 7.84 -4.87
N GLU A 355 -6.08 6.89 -5.62
CA GLU A 355 -6.18 5.46 -5.30
C GLU A 355 -5.45 5.11 -3.99
N LEU A 356 -4.26 5.68 -3.74
CA LEU A 356 -3.54 5.44 -2.50
C LEU A 356 -4.28 5.99 -1.29
N GLU A 357 -4.85 7.20 -1.39
CA GLU A 357 -5.67 7.82 -0.35
C GLU A 357 -6.90 6.96 -0.01
N LYS A 358 -7.65 6.55 -1.04
CA LYS A 358 -8.81 5.66 -0.91
C LYS A 358 -8.42 4.35 -0.20
N THR A 359 -7.32 3.73 -0.63
CA THR A 359 -6.82 2.49 -0.04
C THR A 359 -6.41 2.69 1.42
N PHE A 360 -5.70 3.78 1.73
CA PHE A 360 -5.23 4.06 3.07
C PHE A 360 -6.38 4.24 4.07
N TYR A 361 -7.32 5.14 3.78
CA TYR A 361 -8.41 5.44 4.71
C TYR A 361 -9.41 4.29 4.87
N ASN A 362 -9.46 3.35 3.93
CA ASN A 362 -10.42 2.26 3.97
C ASN A 362 -9.74 0.90 4.16
N ALA A 363 -9.34 0.19 3.10
CA ALA A 363 -8.85 -1.18 3.18
C ALA A 363 -7.64 -1.33 4.12
N TYR A 364 -6.71 -0.37 4.11
CA TYR A 364 -5.52 -0.44 4.96
C TYR A 364 -5.85 -0.19 6.44
N LEU A 365 -6.51 0.94 6.77
CA LEU A 365 -6.86 1.21 8.17
C LEU A 365 -7.86 0.20 8.73
N ALA A 366 -8.69 -0.43 7.88
CA ALA A 366 -9.57 -1.51 8.25
C ALA A 366 -8.83 -2.80 8.66
N SER A 367 -7.60 -2.98 8.18
CA SER A 367 -6.79 -4.14 8.53
C SER A 367 -6.16 -4.05 9.92
N LEU A 368 -6.12 -2.87 10.51
CA LEU A 368 -5.55 -2.63 11.84
C LEU A 368 -6.66 -2.72 12.89
N ASN A 369 -6.49 -3.58 13.91
CA ASN A 369 -7.48 -3.68 14.96
C ASN A 369 -7.54 -2.42 15.85
N ARG A 370 -8.56 -2.34 16.71
CA ARG A 370 -8.79 -1.22 17.62
C ARG A 370 -7.59 -0.88 18.50
N ARG A 371 -6.86 -1.89 18.96
CA ARG A 371 -5.68 -1.72 19.83
C ARG A 371 -4.41 -1.34 19.08
N CYS A 372 -4.43 -1.40 17.76
CA CYS A 372 -3.27 -1.19 16.90
C CYS A 372 -2.11 -2.18 17.19
N ASP A 373 -2.43 -3.40 17.62
CA ASP A 373 -1.44 -4.43 17.95
C ASP A 373 -1.40 -5.60 16.94
N GLU A 374 -2.42 -5.72 16.07
CA GLU A 374 -2.50 -6.78 15.07
C GLU A 374 -3.13 -6.30 13.77
N PHE A 375 -2.73 -6.93 12.66
CA PHE A 375 -3.30 -6.73 11.33
C PHE A 375 -4.12 -7.95 10.91
N ALA A 376 -5.31 -7.71 10.38
CA ALA A 376 -6.16 -8.72 9.79
C ALA A 376 -5.49 -9.37 8.57
N ALA A 377 -5.69 -10.67 8.37
CA ALA A 377 -5.29 -11.30 7.12
C ALA A 377 -6.13 -10.76 5.96
N TYR A 378 -7.43 -10.62 6.16
CA TYR A 378 -8.39 -10.15 5.16
C TYR A 378 -9.33 -9.10 5.76
N THR A 379 -9.82 -8.19 4.91
CA THR A 379 -10.76 -7.12 5.30
C THR A 379 -12.01 -7.17 4.42
N PRO A 380 -12.90 -8.15 4.60
CA PRO A 380 -14.09 -8.29 3.77
C PRO A 380 -15.02 -7.07 3.91
N LEU A 381 -15.77 -6.77 2.83
CA LEU A 381 -16.76 -5.69 2.81
C LEU A 381 -18.06 -6.06 3.54
N ASP A 382 -18.22 -7.34 3.86
CA ASP A 382 -19.35 -7.91 4.60
C ASP A 382 -18.84 -8.95 5.61
N GLY A 383 -19.28 -8.86 6.88
CA GLY A 383 -18.96 -9.81 7.93
C GLY A 383 -17.93 -9.32 8.95
N ASN A 384 -17.19 -10.27 9.52
CA ASN A 384 -16.26 -10.06 10.63
C ASN A 384 -14.81 -9.92 10.14
N ARG A 385 -13.96 -9.36 10.98
CA ARG A 385 -12.51 -9.31 10.77
C ARG A 385 -11.78 -10.07 11.86
N SER A 386 -10.61 -10.58 11.53
CA SER A 386 -9.73 -11.27 12.47
C SER A 386 -8.29 -11.25 11.96
N ILE A 387 -7.35 -11.61 12.83
CA ILE A 387 -5.95 -11.83 12.44
C ILE A 387 -5.82 -12.94 11.36
N GLY A 388 -6.82 -13.82 11.26
CA GLY A 388 -6.75 -14.99 10.39
C GLY A 388 -5.85 -16.09 10.95
N HIS A 389 -5.46 -17.03 10.10
CA HIS A 389 -4.58 -18.11 10.49
C HIS A 389 -3.15 -17.60 10.72
N ARG A 390 -2.50 -18.08 11.74
CA ARG A 390 -1.06 -17.95 11.95
C ARG A 390 -0.35 -18.93 11.03
N HIS A 391 0.60 -18.44 10.25
CA HIS A 391 1.18 -19.21 9.14
C HIS A 391 2.51 -19.85 9.50
N CYS A 392 2.90 -20.86 8.74
CA CYS A 392 4.26 -21.41 8.75
C CYS A 392 4.73 -21.94 10.10
N ARG A 393 3.80 -22.44 10.94
CA ARG A 393 4.10 -22.82 12.35
C ARG A 393 4.70 -21.67 13.17
N MET A 394 4.44 -20.42 12.77
CA MET A 394 4.87 -19.23 13.50
C MET A 394 3.68 -18.58 14.22
N HIS A 395 3.95 -17.85 15.31
CA HIS A 395 2.91 -17.15 16.08
C HIS A 395 2.41 -15.85 15.39
N THR A 396 2.81 -15.63 14.14
CA THR A 396 2.41 -14.50 13.32
C THR A 396 1.98 -14.97 11.93
N ASN A 397 1.59 -14.03 11.07
CA ASN A 397 1.37 -14.27 9.66
C ASN A 397 2.02 -13.18 8.80
N CYS A 398 2.06 -13.38 7.49
CA CYS A 398 2.67 -12.45 6.56
C CYS A 398 2.05 -11.04 6.63
N CYS A 399 0.73 -10.93 6.80
CA CYS A 399 0.00 -9.67 6.88
C CYS A 399 0.38 -8.88 8.12
N ASN A 400 0.52 -9.56 9.27
CA ASN A 400 0.93 -8.96 10.52
C ASN A 400 2.37 -8.40 10.45
N ALA A 401 3.29 -9.13 9.81
CA ALA A 401 4.66 -8.66 9.61
C ALA A 401 4.77 -7.50 8.59
N ASN A 402 3.87 -7.45 7.59
CA ASN A 402 3.90 -6.49 6.50
C ASN A 402 3.09 -5.21 6.77
N GLY A 403 2.08 -5.30 7.64
CA GLY A 403 1.07 -4.26 7.86
C GLY A 403 1.65 -2.87 8.17
N PRO A 404 2.58 -2.71 9.11
CA PRO A 404 3.09 -1.38 9.50
C PRO A 404 3.71 -0.59 8.34
N ARG A 405 4.22 -1.28 7.31
CA ARG A 405 4.79 -0.65 6.11
C ARG A 405 3.78 0.18 5.32
N GLY A 406 2.48 -0.17 5.36
CA GLY A 406 1.43 0.59 4.69
C GLY A 406 1.28 2.00 5.26
N PHE A 407 1.35 2.16 6.58
CA PHE A 407 1.30 3.48 7.22
C PHE A 407 2.48 4.36 6.78
N LEU A 408 3.69 3.78 6.81
CA LEU A 408 4.90 4.48 6.37
C LEU A 408 4.83 4.88 4.89
N THR A 409 4.18 4.06 4.05
CA THR A 409 3.97 4.38 2.63
C THR A 409 3.08 5.62 2.45
N PHE A 410 2.03 5.75 3.25
CA PHE A 410 1.18 6.96 3.24
C PHE A 410 1.95 8.20 3.74
N LEU A 411 2.71 8.07 4.82
CA LEU A 411 3.51 9.19 5.36
C LEU A 411 4.47 9.78 4.34
N ARG A 412 5.10 8.95 3.52
CA ARG A 412 6.02 9.40 2.46
C ARG A 412 5.37 10.30 1.42
N GLY A 413 4.05 10.15 1.22
CA GLY A 413 3.29 10.94 0.26
C GLY A 413 2.68 12.22 0.83
N LEU A 414 2.78 12.49 2.15
CA LEU A 414 2.20 13.72 2.71
C LEU A 414 2.79 14.94 2.02
N ILE A 415 4.11 15.03 1.96
CA ILE A 415 4.79 16.08 1.21
C ILE A 415 5.97 15.51 0.42
N ARG A 416 6.14 15.92 -0.82
CA ARG A 416 7.30 15.62 -1.66
C ARG A 416 7.77 16.87 -2.41
N SER A 417 8.91 16.80 -3.05
CA SER A 417 9.47 17.89 -3.85
C SER A 417 9.83 17.46 -5.27
N GLU A 418 9.74 18.40 -6.18
CA GLU A 418 10.18 18.24 -7.55
C GLU A 418 10.60 19.62 -8.07
N ASP A 419 11.77 19.74 -8.66
CA ASP A 419 12.33 21.00 -9.13
C ASP A 419 12.29 22.12 -8.07
N ASP A 420 11.43 23.13 -8.28
CA ASP A 420 11.21 24.28 -7.39
C ASP A 420 9.89 24.18 -6.58
N ALA A 421 9.29 23.00 -6.53
CA ALA A 421 7.99 22.78 -5.90
C ALA A 421 8.04 21.92 -4.64
N ALA A 422 7.28 22.33 -3.60
CA ALA A 422 6.79 21.47 -2.54
C ALA A 422 5.39 20.97 -2.94
N ILE A 423 5.14 19.67 -2.88
CA ILE A 423 3.93 19.03 -3.40
C ILE A 423 3.27 18.24 -2.28
N MET A 424 2.04 18.57 -1.94
CA MET A 424 1.21 17.85 -0.97
C MET A 424 0.27 16.89 -1.71
N ASP A 425 0.55 15.60 -1.62
CA ASP A 425 -0.30 14.55 -2.21
C ASP A 425 -1.44 14.18 -1.26
N PHE A 426 -1.24 14.26 0.06
CA PHE A 426 -2.23 13.95 1.09
C PHE A 426 -2.30 15.03 2.16
N TYR A 427 -3.36 14.99 2.97
CA TYR A 427 -3.62 15.97 4.02
C TYR A 427 -3.79 15.28 5.37
N ALA A 428 -2.98 15.70 6.34
CA ALA A 428 -3.06 15.28 7.72
C ALA A 428 -2.58 16.42 8.63
N SER A 429 -3.00 16.46 9.89
CA SER A 429 -2.42 17.39 10.84
C SER A 429 -0.98 16.99 11.14
N ALA A 430 -0.04 17.82 10.71
CA ALA A 430 1.39 17.54 10.79
C ALA A 430 2.23 18.82 10.74
N THR A 431 3.49 18.74 11.19
CA THR A 431 4.56 19.59 10.71
C THR A 431 5.30 18.81 9.61
N GLU A 432 5.43 19.41 8.44
CA GLU A 432 6.01 18.78 7.25
C GLU A 432 7.18 19.61 6.76
N THR A 433 8.32 18.96 6.51
CA THR A 433 9.52 19.59 5.97
C THR A 433 9.98 18.84 4.73
N VAL A 434 10.41 19.59 3.72
CA VAL A 434 10.94 19.01 2.49
C VAL A 434 12.05 19.86 1.90
N THR A 435 13.11 19.23 1.42
CA THR A 435 14.18 19.89 0.67
C THR A 435 13.72 20.17 -0.75
N ILE A 436 13.70 21.42 -1.18
CA ILE A 436 13.41 21.80 -2.57
C ILE A 436 14.71 21.77 -3.39
N PRO A 437 14.83 20.89 -4.41
CA PRO A 437 16.08 20.69 -5.15
C PRO A 437 16.64 21.96 -5.77
N ALA A 438 15.80 22.77 -6.42
CA ALA A 438 16.21 24.01 -7.08
C ALA A 438 16.71 25.08 -6.11
N LEU A 439 16.31 25.02 -4.83
CA LEU A 439 16.72 25.97 -3.80
C LEU A 439 17.89 25.45 -2.94
N GLY A 440 18.13 24.14 -2.95
CA GLY A 440 19.12 23.49 -2.10
C GLY A 440 18.87 23.66 -0.60
N ARG A 441 17.60 23.91 -0.19
CA ARG A 441 17.22 24.16 1.21
C ARG A 441 15.85 23.59 1.55
N ASP A 442 15.62 23.44 2.84
CA ASP A 442 14.37 22.95 3.39
C ASP A 442 13.30 24.06 3.44
N VAL A 443 12.08 23.65 3.16
CA VAL A 443 10.86 24.42 3.42
C VAL A 443 9.93 23.62 4.32
N SER A 444 9.28 24.31 5.26
CA SER A 444 8.44 23.68 6.28
C SER A 444 7.06 24.29 6.32
N PHE A 445 6.09 23.46 6.69
CA PHE A 445 4.69 23.81 6.80
C PHE A 445 4.08 23.23 8.07
N ASP A 446 3.19 23.97 8.73
CA ASP A 446 2.27 23.42 9.70
C ASP A 446 0.91 23.21 9.03
N VAL A 447 0.45 21.97 9.01
CA VAL A 447 -0.86 21.58 8.48
C VAL A 447 -1.80 21.29 9.62
N TYR A 448 -2.99 21.91 9.59
CA TYR A 448 -4.06 21.72 10.57
C TYR A 448 -5.33 21.30 9.84
N THR A 449 -5.84 20.13 10.20
CA THR A 449 -7.05 19.59 9.56
C THR A 449 -7.67 18.46 10.38
N ASP A 450 -8.99 18.28 10.25
CA ASP A 450 -9.72 17.08 10.69
C ASP A 450 -10.01 16.13 9.52
N TYR A 451 -9.30 16.30 8.41
CA TYR A 451 -9.45 15.44 7.24
C TYR A 451 -9.21 13.96 7.62
N PRO A 452 -10.04 13.04 7.14
CA PRO A 452 -11.15 13.15 6.19
C PRO A 452 -12.55 13.31 6.83
N ARG A 453 -12.66 13.74 8.09
CA ARG A 453 -13.97 14.05 8.72
C ARG A 453 -14.67 15.23 8.02
N ASN A 454 -13.87 16.20 7.61
CA ASN A 454 -14.31 17.32 6.80
C ASN A 454 -13.22 17.73 5.81
N GLY A 455 -13.58 18.50 4.78
CA GLY A 455 -12.68 18.88 3.71
C GLY A 455 -11.81 20.12 3.99
N ARG A 456 -11.77 20.63 5.23
CA ARG A 456 -11.05 21.87 5.55
C ARG A 456 -9.62 21.60 5.91
N VAL A 457 -8.69 22.28 5.24
CA VAL A 457 -7.25 22.20 5.50
C VAL A 457 -6.70 23.62 5.62
N ARG A 458 -5.92 23.87 6.67
CA ARG A 458 -5.17 25.09 6.89
C ARG A 458 -3.67 24.76 6.86
N ILE A 459 -2.95 25.38 5.94
CA ILE A 459 -1.50 25.19 5.76
C ILE A 459 -0.84 26.53 6.09
N GLN A 460 0.04 26.53 7.07
CA GLN A 460 0.83 27.70 7.45
C GLN A 460 2.28 27.50 7.00
N CYS A 461 2.77 28.40 6.15
CA CYS A 461 4.17 28.42 5.74
C CYS A 461 5.06 28.83 6.91
N ARG A 462 6.11 28.05 7.19
CA ARG A 462 7.13 28.38 8.21
C ARG A 462 8.38 29.00 7.60
N THR A 463 8.61 28.77 6.31
CA THR A 463 9.83 29.16 5.60
C THR A 463 9.51 30.19 4.52
N SER A 464 10.21 31.34 4.55
CA SER A 464 10.09 32.38 3.52
C SER A 464 10.88 32.04 2.26
N GLY A 465 10.44 32.54 1.08
CA GLY A 465 11.18 32.48 -0.20
C GLY A 465 10.31 32.16 -1.40
N GLY A 466 10.93 32.23 -2.58
CA GLY A 466 10.27 31.96 -3.87
C GLY A 466 10.25 30.46 -4.18
N TYR A 467 9.07 29.85 -4.13
CA TYR A 467 8.85 28.46 -4.55
C TYR A 467 7.40 28.21 -4.93
N VAL A 468 7.13 27.05 -5.53
CA VAL A 468 5.78 26.58 -5.85
C VAL A 468 5.28 25.71 -4.69
N LEU A 469 4.08 26.02 -4.17
CA LEU A 469 3.30 25.08 -3.37
C LEU A 469 2.24 24.45 -4.28
N SER A 470 2.31 23.14 -4.44
CA SER A 470 1.42 22.34 -5.29
C SER A 470 0.52 21.49 -4.41
N LEU A 471 -0.78 21.66 -4.52
CA LEU A 471 -1.80 21.00 -3.70
C LEU A 471 -2.64 20.07 -4.55
N ARG A 472 -2.70 18.77 -4.21
CA ARG A 472 -3.60 17.85 -4.89
C ARG A 472 -5.05 18.19 -4.58
N VAL A 473 -5.87 18.33 -5.60
CA VAL A 473 -7.32 18.40 -5.50
C VAL A 473 -7.86 16.99 -5.74
N PRO A 474 -8.43 16.30 -4.73
CA PRO A 474 -8.86 14.90 -4.89
C PRO A 474 -9.89 14.72 -6.01
N GLY A 475 -9.82 13.57 -6.72
CA GLY A 475 -10.73 13.26 -7.82
C GLY A 475 -12.21 13.16 -7.42
N TRP A 476 -12.51 12.80 -6.16
CA TRP A 476 -13.87 12.78 -5.61
C TRP A 476 -14.45 14.18 -5.31
N CYS A 477 -13.62 15.22 -5.31
CA CYS A 477 -14.01 16.57 -4.92
C CYS A 477 -14.83 17.26 -6.00
N ALA A 478 -16.12 17.48 -5.75
CA ALA A 478 -17.00 18.16 -6.69
C ALA A 478 -16.78 19.68 -6.74
N SER A 479 -16.24 20.26 -5.66
CA SER A 479 -15.96 21.70 -5.56
C SER A 479 -14.81 21.94 -4.59
N ALA A 480 -13.81 22.69 -5.02
CA ALA A 480 -12.69 23.09 -4.17
C ALA A 480 -12.59 24.62 -4.10
N SER A 481 -12.23 25.13 -2.93
CA SER A 481 -11.91 26.55 -2.72
C SER A 481 -10.54 26.66 -2.08
N ILE A 482 -9.65 27.44 -2.71
CA ILE A 482 -8.30 27.67 -2.20
C ILE A 482 -8.07 29.19 -2.06
N LYS A 483 -7.64 29.61 -0.86
CA LYS A 483 -7.36 31.03 -0.56
C LYS A 483 -5.96 31.14 0.06
N VAL A 484 -5.26 32.21 -0.26
CA VAL A 484 -3.98 32.60 0.36
C VAL A 484 -4.21 33.87 1.16
N ASN A 485 -3.95 33.83 2.47
CA ASN A 485 -4.20 34.96 3.38
C ASN A 485 -5.64 35.52 3.27
N GLY A 486 -6.61 34.61 3.09
CA GLY A 486 -8.03 34.97 2.95
C GLY A 486 -8.45 35.40 1.54
N VAL A 487 -7.51 35.61 0.60
CA VAL A 487 -7.79 36.02 -0.78
C VAL A 487 -7.86 34.80 -1.69
N GLY A 488 -8.96 34.66 -2.41
CA GLY A 488 -9.15 33.59 -3.40
C GLY A 488 -8.26 33.79 -4.64
N SER A 489 -7.89 32.68 -5.27
CA SER A 489 -7.03 32.66 -6.46
C SER A 489 -7.71 33.20 -7.73
N GLY A 490 -9.06 33.34 -7.73
CA GLY A 490 -9.84 33.62 -8.93
C GLY A 490 -9.93 32.45 -9.93
N VAL A 491 -9.26 31.35 -9.67
CA VAL A 491 -9.28 30.13 -10.48
C VAL A 491 -9.96 29.01 -9.69
N VAL A 492 -10.86 28.27 -10.33
CA VAL A 492 -11.51 27.09 -9.73
C VAL A 492 -10.55 25.91 -9.85
N PRO A 493 -10.14 25.30 -8.72
CA PRO A 493 -9.26 24.13 -8.75
C PRO A 493 -9.98 22.94 -9.41
N ALA A 494 -9.29 22.23 -10.33
CA ALA A 494 -9.85 21.07 -11.01
C ALA A 494 -9.65 19.80 -10.18
N ALA A 495 -10.70 18.99 -10.05
CA ALA A 495 -10.63 17.69 -9.38
C ALA A 495 -9.72 16.72 -10.13
N GLY A 496 -8.96 15.91 -9.38
CA GLY A 496 -8.00 14.95 -9.94
C GLY A 496 -6.70 15.59 -10.47
N GLU A 497 -6.44 16.88 -10.13
CA GLU A 497 -5.26 17.61 -10.58
C GLU A 497 -4.51 18.27 -9.41
N TYR A 498 -3.36 18.86 -9.72
CA TYR A 498 -2.59 19.67 -8.76
C TYR A 498 -2.82 21.15 -9.00
N PHE A 499 -3.27 21.85 -7.99
CA PHE A 499 -3.37 23.31 -7.98
C PHE A 499 -2.04 23.93 -7.54
N LYS A 500 -1.37 24.67 -8.43
CA LYS A 500 -0.04 25.23 -8.22
C LYS A 500 -0.10 26.71 -7.84
N ILE A 501 0.54 27.08 -6.75
CA ILE A 501 0.65 28.45 -6.24
C ILE A 501 2.12 28.87 -6.29
N ARG A 502 2.48 29.69 -7.26
CA ARG A 502 3.83 30.26 -7.38
C ARG A 502 3.89 31.66 -6.80
N ARG A 503 4.70 31.89 -5.78
CA ARG A 503 4.89 33.22 -5.18
C ARG A 503 6.13 33.30 -4.30
N GLU A 504 6.49 34.53 -3.90
CA GLU A 504 7.36 34.80 -2.76
C GLU A 504 6.58 34.58 -1.46
N TRP A 505 6.88 33.49 -0.78
CA TRP A 505 6.25 33.16 0.50
C TRP A 505 6.93 33.90 1.65
N ARG A 506 6.13 34.24 2.66
CA ARG A 506 6.62 34.75 3.95
C ARG A 506 6.27 33.75 5.05
N ALA A 507 7.14 33.61 6.03
CA ALA A 507 6.81 32.85 7.23
C ALA A 507 5.55 33.44 7.88
N GLY A 508 4.55 32.59 8.16
CA GLY A 508 3.24 33.00 8.63
C GLY A 508 2.16 33.13 7.55
N ASP A 509 2.51 33.10 6.25
CA ASP A 509 1.49 33.02 5.19
C ASP A 509 0.62 31.76 5.38
N VAL A 510 -0.68 31.91 5.13
CA VAL A 510 -1.66 30.84 5.35
C VAL A 510 -2.39 30.51 4.05
N VAL A 511 -2.37 29.23 3.68
CA VAL A 511 -3.27 28.70 2.64
C VAL A 511 -4.42 27.97 3.33
N THR A 512 -5.64 28.28 2.93
CA THR A 512 -6.84 27.55 3.35
C THR A 512 -7.48 26.86 2.17
N VAL A 513 -7.79 25.58 2.36
CA VAL A 513 -8.46 24.74 1.37
C VAL A 513 -9.78 24.26 1.95
N ASP A 514 -10.83 24.25 1.14
CA ASP A 514 -12.09 23.58 1.44
C ASP A 514 -12.49 22.73 0.22
N PHE A 515 -12.55 21.42 0.41
CA PHE A 515 -12.85 20.45 -0.65
C PHE A 515 -14.36 20.21 -0.84
N GLY A 516 -15.24 20.93 -0.15
CA GLY A 516 -16.68 20.78 -0.30
C GLY A 516 -17.15 19.34 -0.13
N MET A 517 -16.68 18.65 0.92
CA MET A 517 -16.88 17.22 1.15
C MET A 517 -18.37 16.86 1.27
N LYS A 518 -18.80 15.83 0.54
CA LYS A 518 -20.19 15.34 0.49
C LYS A 518 -20.22 13.82 0.48
N ALA A 519 -21.38 13.28 0.84
CA ALA A 519 -21.67 11.88 0.61
C ALA A 519 -21.89 11.60 -0.89
N ALA A 520 -21.56 10.41 -1.33
CA ALA A 520 -21.87 9.88 -2.65
C ALA A 520 -22.47 8.47 -2.54
N MET A 521 -23.38 8.13 -3.44
CA MET A 521 -24.00 6.80 -3.52
C MET A 521 -23.47 6.06 -4.74
N HIS A 522 -23.13 4.80 -4.53
CA HIS A 522 -22.64 3.89 -5.55
C HIS A 522 -23.65 2.74 -5.71
N ARG A 523 -23.91 2.34 -6.94
CA ARG A 523 -24.78 1.21 -7.26
C ARG A 523 -24.01 0.14 -8.00
N LEU A 524 -24.26 -1.10 -7.63
CA LEU A 524 -23.74 -2.27 -8.32
C LEU A 524 -24.77 -3.40 -8.22
N ASP A 525 -25.27 -3.88 -9.34
CA ASP A 525 -26.39 -4.80 -9.43
C ASP A 525 -27.58 -4.32 -8.55
N HIS A 526 -28.06 -5.16 -7.65
CA HIS A 526 -29.15 -4.86 -6.72
C HIS A 526 -28.61 -4.43 -5.34
N SER A 527 -27.57 -3.60 -5.31
CA SER A 527 -26.96 -3.17 -4.07
C SER A 527 -26.49 -1.71 -4.15
N VAL A 528 -26.49 -1.04 -3.00
CA VAL A 528 -25.98 0.34 -2.85
C VAL A 528 -24.94 0.41 -1.75
N ALA A 529 -23.97 1.28 -1.94
CA ALA A 529 -22.97 1.64 -0.96
C ALA A 529 -22.78 3.16 -0.91
N PHE A 530 -22.24 3.68 0.17
CA PHE A 530 -22.06 5.11 0.37
C PHE A 530 -20.63 5.45 0.71
N THR A 531 -20.17 6.62 0.24
CA THR A 531 -18.88 7.21 0.61
C THR A 531 -19.08 8.63 1.15
N TRP A 532 -18.14 9.09 1.99
CA TRP A 532 -17.99 10.48 2.43
C TRP A 532 -16.61 10.98 2.02
N GLY A 533 -16.55 11.77 0.96
CA GLY A 533 -15.25 12.07 0.33
C GLY A 533 -14.50 10.78 -0.03
N PRO A 534 -13.26 10.57 0.47
CA PRO A 534 -12.49 9.36 0.19
C PRO A 534 -12.87 8.17 1.08
N VAL A 535 -13.75 8.37 2.07
CA VAL A 535 -14.06 7.36 3.09
C VAL A 535 -15.28 6.55 2.70
N LEU A 536 -15.14 5.24 2.70
CA LEU A 536 -16.22 4.28 2.52
C LEU A 536 -17.00 4.15 3.84
N LEU A 537 -18.32 4.12 3.75
CA LEU A 537 -19.22 4.00 4.89
C LEU A 537 -19.75 2.57 5.00
N ALA A 538 -19.95 2.10 6.24
CA ALA A 538 -20.49 0.77 6.52
C ALA A 538 -21.51 0.81 7.65
N ARG A 539 -22.48 -0.11 7.60
CA ARG A 539 -23.31 -0.48 8.75
C ARG A 539 -22.46 -1.34 9.69
N ASP A 540 -22.75 -1.25 10.99
CA ASP A 540 -22.05 -2.00 12.03
C ASP A 540 -23.06 -2.52 13.06
N THR A 541 -22.92 -3.77 13.49
CA THR A 541 -23.85 -4.43 14.42
C THR A 541 -23.93 -3.74 15.79
N ARG A 542 -22.90 -2.97 16.18
CA ARG A 542 -22.89 -2.20 17.44
C ARG A 542 -23.91 -1.07 17.49
N PHE A 543 -24.44 -0.63 16.36
CA PHE A 543 -25.42 0.47 16.37
C PHE A 543 -26.79 0.09 16.92
N ALA A 544 -27.16 -1.19 16.85
CA ALA A 544 -28.44 -1.71 17.33
C ALA A 544 -29.67 -0.94 16.79
N ASP A 545 -29.57 -0.40 15.57
CA ASP A 545 -30.60 0.38 14.90
C ASP A 545 -31.25 -0.38 13.74
N GLY A 546 -31.27 -1.70 13.81
CA GLY A 546 -31.82 -2.67 12.86
C GLY A 546 -30.74 -3.61 12.30
N PRO A 547 -31.16 -4.67 11.58
CA PRO A 547 -30.25 -5.58 10.93
C PRO A 547 -29.33 -4.84 9.94
N ILE A 548 -28.05 -5.24 9.87
CA ILE A 548 -27.08 -4.59 8.98
C ILE A 548 -27.32 -4.95 7.50
N ASP A 549 -28.08 -6.01 7.23
CA ASP A 549 -28.46 -6.52 5.90
C ASP A 549 -29.88 -6.13 5.47
N GLU A 550 -30.53 -5.24 6.22
CA GLU A 550 -31.87 -4.77 5.92
C GLU A 550 -31.92 -4.06 4.56
N PRO A 551 -32.84 -4.44 3.64
CA PRO A 551 -32.84 -3.90 2.30
C PRO A 551 -33.34 -2.45 2.25
N ILE A 552 -32.83 -1.70 1.27
CA ILE A 552 -33.28 -0.34 0.93
C ILE A 552 -34.31 -0.44 -0.20
N SER A 553 -35.44 0.28 -0.08
CA SER A 553 -36.42 0.37 -1.15
C SER A 553 -35.88 1.14 -2.36
N HIS A 554 -35.76 0.45 -3.51
CA HIS A 554 -35.29 1.03 -4.77
C HIS A 554 -36.20 2.17 -5.22
N GLY A 555 -37.51 1.97 -5.27
CA GLY A 555 -38.50 2.96 -5.70
C GLY A 555 -38.45 4.24 -4.87
N ALA A 556 -38.36 4.10 -3.54
CA ALA A 556 -38.27 5.24 -2.65
C ALA A 556 -36.96 6.03 -2.81
N LEU A 557 -35.83 5.39 -3.06
CA LEU A 557 -34.56 6.07 -3.36
C LEU A 557 -34.61 6.79 -4.72
N ARG A 558 -35.28 6.20 -5.71
CA ARG A 558 -35.36 6.75 -7.06
C ARG A 558 -36.26 7.98 -7.15
N GLU A 559 -37.34 8.04 -6.34
CA GLU A 559 -38.29 9.15 -6.31
C GLU A 559 -37.79 10.35 -5.49
N THR A 560 -36.70 10.21 -4.73
CA THR A 560 -36.12 11.34 -3.99
C THR A 560 -35.37 12.26 -4.92
N THR A 561 -35.79 13.53 -4.94
CA THR A 561 -35.09 14.60 -5.65
C THR A 561 -33.85 15.10 -4.91
N SER A 562 -33.69 14.71 -3.63
CA SER A 562 -32.55 15.04 -2.78
C SER A 562 -31.80 13.77 -2.36
N PHE A 563 -30.48 13.82 -2.47
CA PHE A 563 -29.60 12.76 -1.94
C PHE A 563 -29.78 12.65 -0.41
N PRO A 564 -29.75 11.45 0.20
CA PRO A 564 -29.83 11.31 1.65
C PRO A 564 -28.72 12.13 2.34
N ASP A 565 -29.11 12.98 3.28
CA ASP A 565 -28.15 13.75 4.07
C ASP A 565 -27.49 12.86 5.11
N PHE A 566 -26.18 12.74 5.04
CA PHE A 566 -25.36 12.09 6.05
C PHE A 566 -24.92 13.12 7.07
N MET A 567 -25.54 13.08 8.26
CA MET A 567 -25.28 14.04 9.35
C MET A 567 -24.23 13.47 10.29
N PRO A 568 -23.05 14.12 10.46
CA PRO A 568 -22.05 13.69 11.43
C PRO A 568 -22.63 13.63 12.84
N VAL A 569 -22.46 12.51 13.53
CA VAL A 569 -22.89 12.31 14.93
C VAL A 569 -21.70 12.54 15.85
N ARG A 570 -21.85 13.46 16.81
CA ARG A 570 -20.83 13.74 17.83
C ARG A 570 -21.05 12.87 19.06
N ASN A 571 -19.95 12.49 19.72
CA ASN A 571 -19.95 11.76 20.98
C ASN A 571 -20.82 10.49 20.95
N THR A 572 -20.40 9.53 20.14
CA THR A 572 -21.19 8.35 19.81
C THR A 572 -21.18 7.26 20.89
N GLY A 573 -20.28 7.32 21.86
CA GLY A 573 -20.01 6.22 22.81
C GLY A 573 -19.29 5.02 22.18
N TYR A 574 -19.04 5.04 20.88
CA TYR A 574 -18.28 4.02 20.14
C TYR A 574 -16.86 4.49 19.87
N ASP A 575 -15.91 3.58 19.87
CA ASP A 575 -14.53 3.87 19.44
C ASP A 575 -14.44 3.77 17.91
N MET A 576 -15.10 4.72 17.26
CA MET A 576 -15.16 4.87 15.81
C MET A 576 -14.65 6.25 15.40
N GLN A 577 -13.91 6.32 14.29
CA GLN A 577 -13.31 7.57 13.85
C GLN A 577 -14.39 8.54 13.36
N MET A 578 -15.39 8.03 12.65
CA MET A 578 -16.52 8.81 12.15
C MET A 578 -17.82 8.01 12.31
N VAL A 579 -18.89 8.70 12.67
CA VAL A 579 -20.25 8.15 12.68
C VAL A 579 -21.18 9.17 12.02
N PHE A 580 -22.08 8.67 11.19
CA PHE A 580 -23.10 9.45 10.53
C PHE A 580 -24.48 8.86 10.81
N ALA A 581 -25.50 9.73 10.92
CA ALA A 581 -26.90 9.35 10.83
C ALA A 581 -27.43 9.73 9.44
N ALA A 582 -28.15 8.83 8.83
CA ALA A 582 -28.81 9.07 7.54
C ALA A 582 -30.26 8.60 7.61
N ALA A 583 -31.17 9.39 7.06
CA ALA A 583 -32.55 8.95 6.84
C ALA A 583 -32.58 8.15 5.52
N LEU A 584 -32.97 6.87 5.59
CA LEU A 584 -33.06 5.98 4.44
C LEU A 584 -34.39 5.23 4.41
N PRO A 585 -34.93 4.92 3.23
CA PRO A 585 -36.13 4.07 3.09
C PRO A 585 -35.72 2.61 3.27
N ILE A 586 -35.40 2.23 4.51
CA ILE A 586 -34.88 0.91 4.89
C ILE A 586 -35.90 0.20 5.80
N GLY A 587 -36.09 -1.12 5.58
CA GLY A 587 -36.96 -1.97 6.39
C GLY A 587 -38.02 -2.69 5.59
N ARG A 588 -38.43 -3.89 6.11
CA ARG A 588 -39.43 -4.77 5.49
C ARG A 588 -40.88 -4.27 5.58
N HIS A 589 -41.12 -3.18 6.30
CA HIS A 589 -42.48 -2.67 6.57
C HIS A 589 -42.88 -1.51 5.66
N TRP A 590 -42.16 -1.31 4.57
CA TRP A 590 -42.56 -0.32 3.58
C TRP A 590 -43.80 -0.76 2.85
N THR A 591 -44.93 -0.03 3.00
CA THR A 591 -46.14 -0.22 2.21
C THR A 591 -46.42 1.05 1.41
N SER A 592 -46.75 0.87 0.13
CA SER A 592 -47.08 1.99 -0.79
C SER A 592 -48.31 2.79 -0.33
N GLU A 593 -49.12 2.25 0.57
CA GLU A 593 -50.36 2.85 1.04
C GLU A 593 -50.19 3.88 2.16
N ASN A 594 -49.10 3.83 2.95
CA ASN A 594 -48.94 4.62 4.16
C ASN A 594 -47.86 5.72 4.09
N GLY A 595 -47.40 6.03 2.90
CA GLY A 595 -46.27 6.96 2.77
C GLY A 595 -44.94 6.32 3.11
N LYS A 596 -43.87 6.94 2.63
CA LYS A 596 -42.49 6.44 2.73
C LYS A 596 -42.05 6.45 4.19
N LEU A 597 -41.87 5.29 4.81
CA LEU A 597 -41.22 5.15 6.10
C LEU A 597 -39.70 5.27 5.93
N TRP A 598 -39.19 6.43 6.31
CA TRP A 598 -37.75 6.67 6.38
C TRP A 598 -37.27 6.41 7.81
N SER A 599 -36.30 5.50 7.93
CA SER A 599 -35.66 5.20 9.20
C SER A 599 -34.34 5.95 9.32
N SER A 600 -34.07 6.48 10.49
CA SER A 600 -32.75 7.03 10.79
C SER A 600 -31.82 5.87 11.17
N VAL A 601 -30.83 5.62 10.33
CA VAL A 601 -29.83 4.57 10.52
C VAL A 601 -28.44 5.16 10.60
N ARG A 602 -27.53 4.46 11.28
CA ARG A 602 -26.16 4.91 11.47
C ARG A 602 -25.20 4.18 10.54
N PHE A 603 -24.18 4.91 10.15
CA PHE A 603 -23.02 4.40 9.43
C PHE A 603 -21.76 4.86 10.15
N CYS A 604 -20.70 4.07 10.08
CA CYS A 604 -19.36 4.52 10.44
C CYS A 604 -18.41 4.43 9.23
N ASP A 605 -17.25 5.03 9.37
CA ASP A 605 -16.16 4.76 8.46
C ASP A 605 -15.84 3.26 8.44
N TYR A 606 -15.65 2.73 7.24
CA TYR A 606 -15.36 1.30 7.04
C TYR A 606 -14.12 0.83 7.82
N ALA A 607 -13.13 1.69 8.03
CA ALA A 607 -11.95 1.37 8.83
C ALA A 607 -12.29 1.04 10.29
N SER A 608 -13.27 1.73 10.87
CA SER A 608 -13.72 1.48 12.26
C SER A 608 -14.79 0.38 12.35
N ALA A 609 -15.45 0.02 11.24
CA ALA A 609 -16.46 -1.02 11.23
C ALA A 609 -15.83 -2.39 11.53
N ALA A 610 -16.51 -3.20 12.34
CA ALA A 610 -16.08 -4.54 12.77
C ALA A 610 -14.64 -4.60 13.32
N ASN A 611 -14.14 -3.53 13.97
CA ASN A 611 -12.76 -3.42 14.43
C ASN A 611 -12.48 -4.05 15.80
N GLU A 612 -13.49 -4.61 16.47
CA GLU A 612 -13.33 -5.30 17.76
C GLU A 612 -12.87 -6.75 17.60
N TRP A 613 -13.01 -7.33 16.40
CA TRP A 613 -12.60 -8.70 16.04
C TRP A 613 -13.19 -9.77 16.96
N ILE A 614 -14.46 -9.60 17.30
CA ILE A 614 -15.28 -10.60 18.00
C ILE A 614 -16.38 -11.11 17.08
N ALA A 615 -16.92 -12.28 17.35
CA ALA A 615 -17.91 -12.94 16.49
C ALA A 615 -19.19 -12.11 16.31
N GLU A 616 -19.58 -11.35 17.32
CA GLU A 616 -20.79 -10.52 17.34
C GLU A 616 -20.63 -9.20 16.59
N ASN A 617 -19.39 -8.79 16.28
CA ASN A 617 -19.11 -7.53 15.61
C ASN A 617 -18.87 -7.74 14.12
N ALA A 618 -19.90 -7.49 13.35
CA ALA A 618 -19.89 -7.56 11.89
C ALA A 618 -20.21 -6.20 11.26
N CYS A 619 -19.77 -6.01 10.04
CA CYS A 619 -20.10 -4.84 9.22
C CYS A 619 -20.70 -5.24 7.87
N ARG A 620 -21.33 -4.26 7.22
CA ARG A 620 -21.80 -4.38 5.85
C ARG A 620 -21.67 -3.06 5.10
N VAL A 621 -21.04 -3.13 3.93
CA VAL A 621 -20.86 -1.99 3.02
C VAL A 621 -21.97 -1.94 1.98
N TRP A 622 -22.20 -3.03 1.26
CA TRP A 622 -23.18 -3.12 0.20
C TRP A 622 -24.53 -3.53 0.76
N LEU A 623 -25.48 -2.60 0.79
CA LEU A 623 -26.85 -2.84 1.23
C LEU A 623 -27.70 -3.31 0.06
N PRO A 624 -28.48 -4.38 0.22
CA PRO A 624 -29.36 -4.87 -0.85
C PRO A 624 -30.45 -3.85 -1.17
N GLU A 625 -30.82 -3.73 -2.45
CA GLU A 625 -32.00 -2.99 -2.90
C GLU A 625 -33.17 -3.95 -3.11
N GLU A 626 -34.34 -3.60 -2.57
CA GLU A 626 -35.58 -4.31 -2.81
C GLU A 626 -36.39 -3.56 -3.88
N TYR A 627 -36.77 -4.29 -4.93
CA TYR A 627 -37.59 -3.80 -6.02
C TYR A 627 -39.05 -4.13 -5.74
N GLY A 628 -39.96 -3.18 -5.95
CA GLY A 628 -41.38 -3.41 -5.88
C GLY A 628 -41.83 -4.43 -6.93
N ARG A 629 -42.94 -5.16 -6.66
CA ARG A 629 -43.45 -6.23 -7.55
C ARG A 629 -43.77 -5.78 -8.98
N ASN A 630 -43.75 -4.48 -9.27
CA ASN A 630 -44.05 -3.88 -10.56
C ASN A 630 -42.88 -3.08 -11.17
N GLU A 631 -41.67 -3.18 -10.60
CA GLU A 631 -40.43 -2.61 -11.09
C GLU A 631 -39.46 -3.69 -11.63
#